data_c0b3fe03400b2935513392b31f27ed9c
#
_entry.id   c0b3fe03400b2935513392b31f27ed9c
#
_cell.length_a   1.000
_cell.length_b   1.000
_cell.length_c   1.000
_cell.angle_alpha   90.00
_cell.angle_beta   90.00
_cell.angle_gamma   90.00
#
_symmetry.space_group_name_H-M   'P 1'
#
loop_
_entity.id
_entity.type
_entity.pdbx_description
1 polymer ?
#
loop_
_entity_poly.entity_id
_entity_poly.type
_entity_poly.pdbx_seq_one_letter_code
_entity_poly.pdbx_strand_id
1 'polypeptide(L)'
;MAKYRILQANFWDDGFVLDLTPEEKYFYNYLLTNGRASQCGCYELPYKIMEMQTGYNRETVEKLIKRFIEYGKIKYDSTTKEILIINWSKHNFSKSPKV
;
A
#
# COMPACT_ATOMS: atom_id res chain seq x y z
N MET A 1 13.66 8.23 10.10
CA MET A 1 12.29 7.97 9.68
C MET A 1 11.68 9.18 8.98
N ALA A 2 11.01 8.96 7.90
CA ALA A 2 10.40 10.06 7.16
C ALA A 2 9.14 10.54 7.87
N LYS A 3 8.90 11.86 7.83
CA LYS A 3 7.70 12.44 8.42
C LYS A 3 6.54 12.46 7.42
N TYR A 4 6.82 12.29 6.16
CA TYR A 4 5.78 12.31 5.13
C TYR A 4 6.20 11.39 4.00
N ARG A 5 5.22 11.04 3.18
CA ARG A 5 5.43 10.29 1.97
C ARG A 5 4.87 11.08 0.79
N ILE A 6 5.49 10.91 -0.35
CA ILE A 6 5.04 11.57 -1.57
C ILE A 6 4.20 10.58 -2.36
N LEU A 7 2.99 10.99 -2.69
CA LEU A 7 2.13 10.22 -3.58
C LEU A 7 1.96 11.03 -4.85
N GLN A 8 2.28 10.43 -5.99
CA GLN A 8 2.21 11.15 -7.24
C GLN A 8 0.76 11.49 -7.57
N ALA A 9 0.55 12.67 -8.12
CA ALA A 9 -0.79 13.14 -8.44
C ALA A 9 -1.48 12.22 -9.44
N ASN A 10 -0.71 11.60 -10.35
CA ASN A 10 -1.30 10.71 -11.33
C ASN A 10 -1.78 9.39 -10.77
N PHE A 11 -1.59 9.16 -9.46
CA PHE A 11 -2.18 8.01 -8.80
C PHE A 11 -3.67 7.91 -9.10
N TRP A 12 -4.36 9.05 -9.06
CA TRP A 12 -5.81 9.07 -9.23
C TRP A 12 -6.26 8.82 -10.67
N ASP A 13 -5.32 8.96 -11.63
CA ASP A 13 -5.60 8.70 -13.03
C ASP A 13 -5.08 7.35 -13.50
N ASP A 14 -4.42 6.59 -12.61
CA ASP A 14 -3.91 5.29 -12.97
C ASP A 14 -5.05 4.33 -13.30
N GLY A 15 -4.94 3.61 -14.41
CA GLY A 15 -6.01 2.73 -14.84
C GLY A 15 -6.42 1.71 -13.81
N PHE A 16 -5.45 1.15 -13.10
CA PHE A 16 -5.76 0.19 -12.06
C PHE A 16 -6.56 0.86 -10.93
N VAL A 17 -6.12 2.04 -10.51
CA VAL A 17 -6.79 2.74 -9.40
C VAL A 17 -8.20 3.16 -9.78
N LEU A 18 -8.39 3.59 -11.03
CA LEU A 18 -9.71 4.02 -11.47
C LEU A 18 -10.75 2.91 -11.36
N ASP A 19 -10.33 1.67 -11.49
CA ASP A 19 -11.24 0.52 -11.44
C ASP A 19 -11.50 0.00 -10.04
N LEU A 20 -10.82 0.54 -9.03
CA LEU A 20 -10.99 0.07 -7.66
C LEU A 20 -12.28 0.60 -7.05
N THR A 21 -12.83 -0.15 -6.09
CA THR A 21 -13.92 0.37 -5.28
C THR A 21 -13.37 1.46 -4.36
N PRO A 22 -14.25 2.33 -3.81
CA PRO A 22 -13.76 3.34 -2.87
C PRO A 22 -12.99 2.76 -1.70
N GLU A 23 -13.45 1.63 -1.19
CA GLU A 23 -12.78 0.94 -0.08
C GLU A 23 -11.38 0.52 -0.48
N GLU A 24 -11.25 -0.02 -1.68
CA GLU A 24 -9.96 -0.45 -2.18
C GLU A 24 -9.03 0.73 -2.44
N LYS A 25 -9.57 1.84 -2.96
CA LYS A 25 -8.77 3.03 -3.18
C LYS A 25 -8.20 3.56 -1.87
N TYR A 26 -9.02 3.59 -0.84
CA TYR A 26 -8.59 4.04 0.48
C TYR A 26 -7.48 3.14 1.01
N PHE A 27 -7.66 1.84 0.90
CA PHE A 27 -6.70 0.90 1.43
C PHE A 27 -5.38 0.95 0.66
N TYR A 28 -5.45 1.07 -0.66
CA TYR A 28 -4.24 1.15 -1.47
C TYR A 28 -3.45 2.43 -1.13
N ASN A 29 -4.15 3.54 -1.02
CA ASN A 29 -3.53 4.79 -0.61
C ASN A 29 -2.86 4.63 0.75
N TYR A 30 -3.55 3.96 1.68
CA TYR A 30 -2.98 3.70 2.99
C TYR A 30 -1.68 2.89 2.89
N LEU A 31 -1.66 1.85 2.07
CA LEU A 31 -0.46 1.04 1.92
C LEU A 31 0.70 1.83 1.36
N LEU A 32 0.42 2.79 0.50
CA LEU A 32 1.47 3.58 -0.12
C LEU A 32 1.98 4.72 0.77
N THR A 33 1.19 5.16 1.73
CA THR A 33 1.49 6.41 2.45
C THR A 33 1.55 6.29 3.96
N ASN A 34 1.27 5.11 4.54
CA ASN A 34 1.29 5.00 5.99
C ASN A 34 2.70 5.22 6.55
N GLY A 35 2.77 5.51 7.84
CA GLY A 35 4.02 5.90 8.46
C GLY A 35 5.08 4.81 8.54
N ARG A 36 4.71 3.56 8.27
CA ARG A 36 5.66 2.45 8.29
C ARG A 36 6.22 2.16 6.90
N ALA A 37 5.66 2.75 5.87
CA ALA A 37 6.11 2.51 4.51
C ALA A 37 7.56 2.94 4.33
N SER A 38 8.33 2.11 3.65
CA SER A 38 9.73 2.40 3.38
C SER A 38 9.88 2.86 1.93
N GLN A 39 11.06 3.38 1.61
CA GLN A 39 11.31 3.86 0.26
C GLN A 39 11.38 2.74 -0.77
N CYS A 40 11.66 1.52 -0.33
CA CYS A 40 11.74 0.39 -1.26
C CYS A 40 10.41 -0.34 -1.42
N GLY A 41 9.38 0.07 -0.68
CA GLY A 41 8.09 -0.56 -0.79
C GLY A 41 7.95 -1.87 -0.03
N CYS A 42 8.99 -2.28 0.71
CA CYS A 42 8.97 -3.52 1.49
C CYS A 42 9.14 -3.15 2.95
N TYR A 43 8.16 -3.51 3.79
CA TYR A 43 8.22 -3.12 5.20
C TYR A 43 7.30 -4.01 6.02
N GLU A 44 7.48 -3.96 7.34
CA GLU A 44 6.66 -4.76 8.24
C GLU A 44 5.35 -4.05 8.53
N LEU A 45 4.24 -4.77 8.36
CA LEU A 45 2.92 -4.19 8.61
C LEU A 45 1.97 -5.28 9.13
N PRO A 46 1.94 -5.49 10.46
CA PRO A 46 1.03 -6.49 11.05
C PRO A 46 -0.44 -6.12 10.82
N TYR A 47 -1.28 -7.14 10.73
CA TYR A 47 -2.71 -6.91 10.56
C TYR A 47 -3.28 -6.01 11.67
N LYS A 48 -2.83 -6.20 12.89
CA LYS A 48 -3.37 -5.41 14.00
C LYS A 48 -3.14 -3.92 13.80
N ILE A 49 -1.96 -3.57 13.27
CA ILE A 49 -1.66 -2.17 12.99
C ILE A 49 -2.57 -1.66 11.87
N MET A 50 -2.79 -2.47 10.84
CA MET A 50 -3.71 -2.08 9.78
C MET A 50 -5.11 -1.81 10.32
N GLU A 51 -5.58 -2.68 11.23
CA GLU A 51 -6.90 -2.49 11.83
C GLU A 51 -6.99 -1.16 12.56
N MET A 52 -5.97 -0.86 13.33
CA MET A 52 -5.99 0.35 14.15
C MET A 52 -5.89 1.61 13.30
N GLN A 53 -5.09 1.57 12.26
CA GLN A 53 -4.85 2.76 11.45
C GLN A 53 -5.94 3.00 10.43
N THR A 54 -6.51 1.95 9.84
CA THR A 54 -7.56 2.13 8.85
C THR A 54 -8.95 2.20 9.45
N GLY A 55 -9.13 1.62 10.64
CA GLY A 55 -10.45 1.53 11.24
C GLY A 55 -11.26 0.32 10.79
N TYR A 56 -10.72 -0.50 9.90
CA TYR A 56 -11.39 -1.71 9.47
C TYR A 56 -11.15 -2.84 10.46
N ASN A 57 -12.06 -3.82 10.52
CA ASN A 57 -11.84 -4.99 11.36
C ASN A 57 -10.91 -5.97 10.65
N ARG A 58 -10.48 -7.02 11.38
CA ARG A 58 -9.54 -7.99 10.85
C ARG A 58 -10.04 -8.66 9.59
N GLU A 59 -11.30 -9.03 9.57
CA GLU A 59 -11.87 -9.73 8.43
C GLU A 59 -11.79 -8.87 7.17
N THR A 60 -12.11 -7.59 7.29
CA THR A 60 -12.05 -6.67 6.16
C THR A 60 -10.61 -6.47 5.70
N VAL A 61 -9.68 -6.30 6.66
CA VAL A 61 -8.28 -6.12 6.30
C VAL A 61 -7.75 -7.33 5.55
N GLU A 62 -8.03 -8.52 6.05
CA GLU A 62 -7.55 -9.74 5.41
C GLU A 62 -8.13 -9.87 4.01
N LYS A 63 -9.39 -9.53 3.86
CA LYS A 63 -10.04 -9.59 2.55
C LYS A 63 -9.38 -8.63 1.56
N LEU A 64 -9.08 -7.41 2.01
CA LEU A 64 -8.45 -6.42 1.15
C LEU A 64 -7.02 -6.83 0.78
N ILE A 65 -6.26 -7.33 1.73
CA ILE A 65 -4.92 -7.83 1.46
C ILE A 65 -4.98 -8.93 0.40
N LYS A 66 -5.91 -9.87 0.57
CA LYS A 66 -6.04 -10.97 -0.38
C LYS A 66 -6.37 -10.46 -1.77
N ARG A 67 -7.27 -9.47 -1.86
CA ARG A 67 -7.63 -8.89 -3.15
C ARG A 67 -6.43 -8.29 -3.86
N PHE A 68 -5.62 -7.52 -3.14
CA PHE A 68 -4.47 -6.87 -3.75
C PHE A 68 -3.39 -7.88 -4.14
N ILE A 69 -3.28 -8.99 -3.39
CA ILE A 69 -2.41 -10.07 -3.81
C ILE A 69 -2.90 -10.67 -5.13
N GLU A 70 -4.22 -10.88 -5.24
CA GLU A 70 -4.80 -11.44 -6.47
C GLU A 70 -4.65 -10.48 -7.64
N TYR A 71 -4.68 -9.17 -7.38
CA TYR A 71 -4.44 -8.19 -8.42
C TYR A 71 -2.97 -8.15 -8.86
N GLY A 72 -2.08 -8.79 -8.11
CA GLY A 72 -0.66 -8.74 -8.42
C GLY A 72 0.01 -7.45 -8.00
N LYS A 73 -0.57 -6.73 -7.06
CA LYS A 73 -0.05 -5.42 -6.66
C LYS A 73 0.74 -5.46 -5.37
N ILE A 74 0.56 -6.48 -4.55
CA ILE A 74 1.32 -6.63 -3.32
C ILE A 74 1.64 -8.10 -3.09
N LYS A 75 2.62 -8.33 -2.23
CA LYS A 75 2.88 -9.64 -1.64
C LYS A 75 2.89 -9.46 -0.13
N TYR A 76 2.44 -10.45 0.60
CA TYR A 76 2.40 -10.36 2.04
C TYR A 76 2.82 -11.69 2.64
N ASP A 77 3.77 -11.64 3.59
CA ASP A 77 4.26 -12.82 4.30
C ASP A 77 3.69 -12.79 5.71
N SER A 78 2.74 -13.67 5.99
CA SER A 78 2.08 -13.68 7.29
C SER A 78 3.00 -14.15 8.42
N THR A 79 4.08 -14.85 8.08
CA THR A 79 5.03 -15.30 9.09
C THR A 79 5.86 -14.15 9.63
N THR A 80 6.41 -13.34 8.72
CA THR A 80 7.23 -12.19 9.11
C THR A 80 6.42 -10.91 9.19
N LYS A 81 5.20 -10.92 8.68
CA LYS A 81 4.30 -9.77 8.64
C LYS A 81 4.87 -8.65 7.77
N GLU A 82 5.60 -9.04 6.74
CA GLU A 82 6.17 -8.09 5.81
C GLU A 82 5.31 -7.98 4.56
N ILE A 83 5.18 -6.76 4.06
CA ILE A 83 4.44 -6.49 2.84
C ILE A 83 5.40 -5.91 1.81
N LEU A 84 5.20 -6.31 0.56
CA LEU A 84 5.95 -5.75 -0.57
C LEU A 84 4.96 -5.14 -1.55
N ILE A 85 5.15 -3.86 -1.83
CA ILE A 85 4.31 -3.15 -2.80
C ILE A 85 5.00 -3.26 -4.15
N ILE A 86 4.34 -3.91 -5.08
CA ILE A 86 4.88 -4.09 -6.43
C ILE A 86 4.72 -2.78 -7.21
N ASN A 87 5.76 -2.39 -7.94
CA ASN A 87 5.80 -1.13 -8.69
C ASN A 87 5.65 0.08 -7.78
N TRP A 88 6.31 0.01 -6.64
CA TRP A 88 6.26 1.06 -5.62
C TRP A 88 6.57 2.45 -6.22
N SER A 89 7.63 2.55 -7.00
CA SER A 89 8.09 3.84 -7.49
C SER A 89 7.14 4.46 -8.51
N LYS A 90 6.22 3.66 -9.05
CA LYS A 90 5.24 4.21 -9.99
C LYS A 90 4.28 5.16 -9.29
N HIS A 91 3.99 4.91 -8.02
CA HIS A 91 3.00 5.70 -7.30
C HIS A 91 3.62 6.57 -6.22
N ASN A 92 4.74 6.14 -5.67
CA ASN A 92 5.34 6.82 -4.53
C ASN A 92 6.80 7.08 -4.84
N PHE A 93 7.03 8.02 -5.72
CA PHE A 93 8.35 8.34 -6.19
C PHE A 93 9.03 9.34 -5.29
N SER A 94 10.23 9.09 -4.90
CA SER A 94 10.97 10.04 -4.11
C SER A 94 11.92 10.86 -4.95
N LYS A 95 12.29 10.48 -6.13
CA LYS A 95 13.09 11.27 -6.85
C LYS A 95 14.11 10.71 -7.65
N SER A 96 14.45 10.77 -8.37
CA SER A 96 15.21 10.18 -8.98
C SER A 96 16.03 10.26 -9.78
N PRO A 97 16.45 10.35 -10.04
CA PRO A 97 17.04 10.68 -11.14
C PRO A 97 17.41 9.60 -12.02
N LYS A 98 17.42 9.27 -12.25
CA LYS A 98 17.65 8.59 -12.89
C LYS A 98 18.08 8.36 -13.30
N VAL A 99 18.17 8.28 -13.43
CA VAL A 99 18.43 8.09 -13.69
C VAL A 99 18.58 7.83 -13.98
#